data_4ed3d8137bf31f3408a65e1c058a232d
#
_entry.id   4ed3d8137bf31f3408a65e1c058a232d
#
_cell.length_a   1.000
_cell.length_b   1.000
_cell.length_c   1.000
_cell.angle_alpha   90.00
_cell.angle_beta   90.00
_cell.angle_gamma   90.00
#
_symmetry.space_group_name_H-M   'P 1'
#
loop_
_entity.id
_entity.type
_entity.pdbx_description
1 polymer ?
#
loop_
_entity_poly.entity_id
_entity_poly.type
_entity_poly.pdbx_seq_one_letter_code
_entity_poly.pdbx_strand_id
1 'polypeptide(L)'
;ANLKTSRDSVATLANANYFALESDEDAQEYFFSNNLDYQKVAVKVKEDLISLNENKNGNPLVPYEPIDGNPFLINTSKVLNHRWIIAEFSCGDLWGQVLIKYFVSEGKPTDFETVETVLYERQTKE
;
A
#
# COMPACT_ATOMS: atom_id res chain seq x y z
N ALA A 1 -36.35 -0.68 -9.48
CA ALA A 1 -35.31 -1.21 -10.36
C ALA A 1 -34.18 -0.22 -10.54
N ASN A 2 -34.52 1.00 -10.95
CA ASN A 2 -33.49 2.03 -11.12
C ASN A 2 -32.81 2.34 -9.80
N LEU A 3 -33.58 2.41 -8.74
CA LEU A 3 -33.00 2.68 -7.42
C LEU A 3 -32.03 1.58 -7.01
N LYS A 4 -32.42 0.34 -7.27
CA LYS A 4 -31.57 -0.78 -6.94
C LYS A 4 -30.30 -0.76 -7.79
N THR A 5 -30.41 -0.47 -9.06
CA THR A 5 -29.26 -0.40 -9.95
C THR A 5 -28.29 0.71 -9.50
N SER A 6 -28.86 1.88 -9.17
CA SER A 6 -28.05 2.98 -8.69
C SER A 6 -27.36 2.62 -7.38
N ARG A 7 -28.09 1.92 -6.52
CA ARG A 7 -27.52 1.50 -5.24
C ARG A 7 -26.37 0.53 -5.46
N ASP A 8 -26.52 -0.41 -6.40
CA ASP A 8 -25.46 -1.35 -6.69
C ASP A 8 -24.22 -0.66 -7.23
N SER A 9 -24.40 0.34 -8.11
CA SER A 9 -23.28 1.11 -8.63
C SER A 9 -22.61 1.89 -7.52
N VAL A 10 -23.38 2.53 -6.67
CA VAL A 10 -22.83 3.29 -5.54
C VAL A 10 -22.13 2.35 -4.58
N ALA A 11 -22.71 1.17 -4.32
CA ALA A 11 -22.09 0.20 -3.45
C ALA A 11 -20.76 -0.30 -4.01
N THR A 12 -20.67 -0.47 -5.33
CA THR A 12 -19.43 -0.89 -5.96
C THR A 12 -18.35 0.18 -5.78
N LEU A 13 -18.72 1.44 -6.01
CA LEU A 13 -17.77 2.55 -5.81
C LEU A 13 -17.39 2.68 -4.34
N ALA A 14 -18.35 2.52 -3.45
CA ALA A 14 -18.11 2.59 -2.01
C ALA A 14 -17.17 1.46 -1.59
N ASN A 15 -17.35 0.25 -2.15
CA ASN A 15 -16.47 -0.87 -1.82
C ASN A 15 -15.06 -0.62 -2.34
N ALA A 16 -14.91 0.00 -3.50
CA ALA A 16 -13.60 0.35 -4.02
C ALA A 16 -12.90 1.34 -3.10
N ASN A 17 -13.67 2.26 -2.50
CA ASN A 17 -13.13 3.26 -1.59
C ASN A 17 -13.13 2.80 -0.14
N TYR A 18 -13.85 1.75 0.16
CA TYR A 18 -13.96 1.25 1.53
C TYR A 18 -12.60 0.87 2.10
N PHE A 19 -11.80 0.18 1.29
CA PHE A 19 -10.46 -0.22 1.71
C PHE A 19 -9.48 0.92 1.46
N ALA A 20 -9.78 2.04 2.07
CA ALA A 20 -8.91 3.20 2.04
C ALA A 20 -8.99 3.86 3.41
N LEU A 21 -7.85 4.30 3.91
CA LEU A 21 -7.78 4.90 5.24
C LEU A 21 -8.74 6.09 5.38
N GLU A 22 -8.85 6.89 4.33
CA GLU A 22 -9.71 8.09 4.36
C GLU A 22 -11.20 7.74 4.41
N SER A 23 -11.56 6.47 4.20
CA SER A 23 -12.95 6.02 4.27
C SER A 23 -13.21 5.08 5.45
N ASP A 24 -12.19 4.80 6.24
CA ASP A 24 -12.29 3.85 7.36
C ASP A 24 -12.33 4.61 8.68
N GLU A 25 -13.53 4.86 9.17
CA GLU A 25 -13.71 5.63 10.40
C GLU A 25 -13.11 4.94 11.61
N ASP A 26 -13.16 3.62 11.65
CA ASP A 26 -12.58 2.87 12.76
C ASP A 26 -11.06 3.02 12.79
N ALA A 27 -10.43 2.99 11.62
CA ALA A 27 -8.99 3.19 11.53
C ALA A 27 -8.61 4.62 11.91
N GLN A 28 -9.40 5.59 11.47
CA GLN A 28 -9.16 6.99 11.82
C GLN A 28 -9.26 7.20 13.34
N GLU A 29 -10.26 6.58 13.95
CA GLU A 29 -10.43 6.67 15.39
C GLU A 29 -9.29 5.98 16.14
N TYR A 30 -8.80 4.88 15.59
CA TYR A 30 -7.64 4.21 16.16
C TYR A 30 -6.46 5.17 16.25
N PHE A 31 -6.18 5.89 15.17
CA PHE A 31 -5.09 6.85 15.18
C PHE A 31 -5.35 8.00 16.15
N PHE A 32 -6.57 8.51 16.14
CA PHE A 32 -6.93 9.60 17.03
C PHE A 32 -6.74 9.19 18.49
N SER A 33 -7.14 7.98 18.85
CA SER A 33 -6.99 7.46 20.21
C SER A 33 -5.54 7.30 20.63
N ASN A 34 -4.65 7.24 19.65
CA ASN A 34 -3.21 7.13 19.89
C ASN A 34 -2.49 8.45 19.64
N ASN A 35 -3.23 9.54 19.64
CA ASN A 35 -2.70 10.90 19.45
C ASN A 35 -2.07 11.09 18.08
N LEU A 36 -2.60 10.43 17.07
CA LEU A 36 -2.12 10.51 15.70
C LEU A 36 -3.22 11.05 14.80
N ASP A 37 -2.80 11.79 13.76
CA ASP A 37 -3.69 12.32 12.75
C ASP A 37 -3.58 11.41 11.53
N TYR A 38 -4.68 10.75 11.16
CA TYR A 38 -4.63 9.77 10.08
C TYR A 38 -4.14 10.36 8.75
N GLN A 39 -4.41 11.65 8.51
CA GLN A 39 -3.95 12.29 7.27
C GLN A 39 -2.43 12.43 7.26
N LYS A 40 -1.87 12.81 8.39
CA LYS A 40 -0.41 12.91 8.52
C LYS A 40 0.22 11.53 8.50
N VAL A 41 -0.46 10.54 9.09
CA VAL A 41 0.02 9.16 9.08
C VAL A 41 0.10 8.65 7.64
N ALA A 42 -0.92 8.90 6.84
CA ALA A 42 -0.94 8.44 5.46
C ALA A 42 0.26 9.00 4.68
N VAL A 43 0.56 10.28 4.86
CA VAL A 43 1.70 10.90 4.19
C VAL A 43 3.01 10.29 4.68
N LYS A 44 3.16 10.19 6.00
CA LYS A 44 4.37 9.65 6.61
C LYS A 44 4.64 8.22 6.17
N VAL A 45 3.62 7.40 6.17
CA VAL A 45 3.75 5.99 5.81
C VAL A 45 4.22 5.86 4.36
N LYS A 46 3.62 6.63 3.45
CA LYS A 46 4.02 6.57 2.04
C LYS A 46 5.44 7.07 1.85
N GLU A 47 5.82 8.12 2.55
CA GLU A 47 7.18 8.64 2.44
C GLU A 47 8.20 7.64 2.99
N ASP A 48 7.90 7.04 4.13
CA ASP A 48 8.78 6.05 4.72
C ASP A 48 8.91 4.82 3.81
N LEU A 49 7.80 4.42 3.20
CA LEU A 49 7.79 3.27 2.31
C LEU A 49 8.66 3.50 1.07
N ILE A 50 8.50 4.66 0.45
CA ILE A 50 9.25 5.00 -0.77
C ILE A 50 10.72 5.23 -0.45
N SER A 51 11.03 5.76 0.74
CA SER A 51 12.42 5.99 1.11
C SER A 51 13.21 4.68 1.19
N LEU A 52 12.56 3.57 1.42
CA LEU A 52 13.22 2.28 1.43
C LEU A 52 13.72 1.86 0.05
N ASN A 53 13.24 2.49 -1.02
CA ASN A 53 13.74 2.26 -2.36
C ASN A 53 15.20 2.69 -2.52
N GLU A 54 15.69 3.51 -1.61
CA GLU A 54 17.08 4.01 -1.67
C GLU A 54 18.09 2.95 -1.25
N ASN A 55 17.63 1.83 -0.74
CA ASN A 55 18.54 0.75 -0.40
C ASN A 55 19.22 0.21 -1.64
N LYS A 56 20.47 -0.19 -1.48
CA LYS A 56 21.33 -0.60 -2.58
C LYS A 56 20.74 -1.75 -3.39
N ASN A 57 20.10 -2.69 -2.73
CA ASN A 57 19.54 -3.88 -3.37
C ASN A 57 18.04 -3.75 -3.63
N GLY A 58 17.52 -2.54 -3.57
CA GLY A 58 16.11 -2.28 -3.80
C GLY A 58 15.32 -2.23 -2.50
N ASN A 59 14.02 -2.13 -2.63
CA ASN A 59 13.16 -2.01 -1.45
C ASN A 59 13.17 -3.32 -0.66
N PRO A 60 13.56 -3.27 0.62
CA PRO A 60 13.67 -4.51 1.41
C PRO A 60 12.35 -5.21 1.67
N LEU A 61 11.23 -4.55 1.41
CA LEU A 61 9.92 -5.17 1.57
C LEU A 61 9.57 -6.07 0.40
N VAL A 62 10.28 -5.95 -0.71
CA VAL A 62 10.11 -6.83 -1.87
C VAL A 62 11.13 -7.94 -1.73
N PRO A 63 10.69 -9.20 -1.57
CA PRO A 63 11.61 -10.30 -1.25
C PRO A 63 12.33 -10.91 -2.45
N TYR A 64 12.47 -10.15 -3.51
CA TYR A 64 13.13 -10.62 -4.73
C TYR A 64 14.44 -9.90 -4.92
N GLU A 65 15.45 -10.63 -5.33
CA GLU A 65 16.76 -10.03 -5.55
C GLU A 65 16.81 -9.26 -6.86
N PRO A 66 17.71 -8.28 -6.96
CA PRO A 66 17.86 -7.51 -8.21
C PRO A 66 18.11 -8.43 -9.40
N ILE A 67 17.60 -8.05 -10.55
CA ILE A 67 17.76 -8.78 -11.79
C ILE A 67 18.63 -7.96 -12.73
N ASP A 68 19.74 -8.54 -13.16
CA ASP A 68 20.70 -7.87 -14.06
C ASP A 68 21.12 -6.51 -13.50
N GLY A 69 21.29 -6.44 -12.18
CA GLY A 69 21.70 -5.21 -11.53
C GLY A 69 20.58 -4.20 -11.31
N ASN A 70 19.37 -4.56 -11.69
CA ASN A 70 18.20 -3.67 -11.52
C ASN A 70 17.40 -4.11 -10.30
N PRO A 71 17.28 -3.25 -9.30
CA PRO A 71 16.53 -3.62 -8.10
C PRO A 71 15.03 -3.50 -8.30
N PHE A 72 14.29 -4.22 -7.46
CA PHE A 72 12.85 -4.05 -7.39
C PHE A 72 12.53 -2.83 -6.54
N LEU A 73 11.74 -1.92 -7.08
CA LEU A 73 11.36 -0.70 -6.38
C LEU A 73 9.85 -0.60 -6.31
N ILE A 74 9.37 -0.05 -5.20
CA ILE A 74 7.94 0.20 -5.03
C ILE A 74 7.60 1.48 -5.78
N ASN A 75 6.62 1.41 -6.66
CA ASN A 75 6.20 2.53 -7.50
C ASN A 75 5.01 3.27 -6.95
N THR A 76 4.06 2.54 -6.39
CA THR A 76 2.85 3.14 -5.86
C THR A 76 2.34 2.31 -4.70
N SER A 77 1.56 2.94 -3.84
CA SER A 77 1.04 2.27 -2.68
C SER A 77 -0.29 2.88 -2.28
N LYS A 78 -1.10 2.10 -1.57
CA LYS A 78 -2.34 2.59 -1.00
C LYS A 78 -2.44 2.09 0.43
N VAL A 79 -2.66 3.02 1.35
CA VAL A 79 -2.89 2.69 2.76
C VAL A 79 -4.35 2.32 2.90
N LEU A 80 -4.60 1.07 3.24
CA LEU A 80 -5.96 0.54 3.30
C LEU A 80 -6.66 0.90 4.62
N ASN A 81 -5.91 0.83 5.71
CA ASN A 81 -6.44 1.17 7.02
C ASN A 81 -5.28 1.37 7.98
N HIS A 82 -5.53 1.21 9.27
CA HIS A 82 -4.50 1.44 10.29
C HIS A 82 -3.47 0.30 10.38
N ARG A 83 -3.59 -0.73 9.54
CA ARG A 83 -2.73 -1.89 9.63
C ARG A 83 -2.18 -2.37 8.29
N TRP A 84 -2.90 -2.14 7.19
CA TRP A 84 -2.59 -2.75 5.91
C TRP A 84 -2.29 -1.72 4.82
N ILE A 85 -1.28 -2.05 4.03
CA ILE A 85 -0.91 -1.29 2.83
C ILE A 85 -0.81 -2.29 1.70
N ILE A 86 -1.29 -1.90 0.51
CA ILE A 86 -0.98 -2.64 -0.70
C ILE A 86 -0.09 -1.77 -1.56
N ALA A 87 1.00 -2.35 -2.07
CA ALA A 87 1.96 -1.61 -2.88
C ALA A 87 2.25 -2.37 -4.14
N GLU A 88 2.65 -1.63 -5.17
CA GLU A 88 3.03 -2.21 -6.45
C GLU A 88 4.51 -1.96 -6.67
N PHE A 89 5.22 -2.99 -7.08
CA PHE A 89 6.64 -2.90 -7.34
C PHE A 89 6.94 -3.38 -8.76
N SER A 90 8.11 -3.00 -9.25
CA SER A 90 8.51 -3.43 -10.60
C SER A 90 10.03 -3.48 -10.70
N CYS A 91 10.47 -4.24 -11.71
CA CYS A 91 11.88 -4.36 -12.09
C CYS A 91 11.88 -4.76 -13.56
N GLY A 92 12.14 -3.78 -14.44
CA GLY A 92 12.09 -4.06 -15.88
C GLY A 92 10.70 -4.51 -16.33
N ASP A 93 10.64 -5.71 -16.89
CA ASP A 93 9.36 -6.25 -17.39
C ASP A 93 8.58 -7.01 -16.32
N LEU A 94 9.15 -7.16 -15.14
CA LEU A 94 8.48 -7.83 -14.05
C LEU A 94 7.80 -6.80 -13.15
N TRP A 95 6.65 -7.16 -12.65
CA TRP A 95 5.93 -6.29 -11.72
C TRP A 95 5.11 -7.16 -10.79
N GLY A 96 4.69 -6.59 -9.70
CA GLY A 96 3.89 -7.34 -8.76
C GLY A 96 3.31 -6.48 -7.68
N GLN A 97 2.72 -7.15 -6.73
CA GLN A 97 2.08 -6.48 -5.60
C GLN A 97 2.56 -7.10 -4.30
N VAL A 98 2.64 -6.26 -3.29
CA VAL A 98 3.05 -6.71 -1.96
C VAL A 98 2.03 -6.21 -0.95
N LEU A 99 1.58 -7.11 -0.08
CA LEU A 99 0.70 -6.76 1.02
C LEU A 99 1.56 -6.56 2.24
N ILE A 100 1.47 -5.39 2.83
CA ILE A 100 2.34 -4.95 3.92
C ILE A 100 1.51 -4.67 5.16
N LYS A 101 1.98 -5.15 6.29
CA LYS A 101 1.44 -4.81 7.59
C LYS A 101 2.32 -3.72 8.18
N TYR A 102 1.72 -2.69 8.75
CA TYR A 102 2.51 -1.59 9.27
C TYR A 102 2.06 -1.15 10.65
N PHE A 103 2.99 -0.51 11.35
CA PHE A 103 2.72 0.08 12.66
C PHE A 103 3.36 1.46 12.69
N VAL A 104 2.60 2.43 13.15
CA VAL A 104 3.08 3.80 13.30
C VAL A 104 3.10 4.15 14.78
N SER A 105 4.21 4.75 15.20
CA SER A 105 4.34 5.26 16.56
C SER A 105 4.80 6.70 16.49
N GLU A 106 4.32 7.53 17.41
CA GLU A 106 4.68 8.93 17.43
C GLU A 106 6.19 9.09 17.61
N GLY A 107 6.80 9.89 16.74
CA GLY A 107 8.20 10.19 16.83
C GLY A 107 9.15 9.09 16.40
N LYS A 108 8.61 8.02 15.79
CA LYS A 108 9.43 6.89 15.32
C LYS A 108 9.15 6.61 13.86
N PRO A 109 10.12 6.02 13.14
CA PRO A 109 9.87 5.57 11.78
C PRO A 109 8.78 4.52 11.75
N THR A 110 8.10 4.41 10.60
CA THR A 110 7.06 3.39 10.41
C THR A 110 7.70 2.01 10.36
N ASP A 111 7.09 1.07 11.07
CA ASP A 111 7.50 -0.34 11.00
C ASP A 111 6.69 -1.02 9.91
N PHE A 112 7.36 -1.78 9.06
CA PHE A 112 6.73 -2.50 7.96
C PHE A 112 7.06 -3.98 8.05
N GLU A 113 6.09 -4.80 7.68
CA GLU A 113 6.28 -6.24 7.58
C GLU A 113 5.60 -6.75 6.33
N THR A 114 6.36 -7.39 5.44
CA THR A 114 5.80 -7.99 4.24
C THR A 114 5.05 -9.27 4.62
N VAL A 115 3.78 -9.33 4.25
CA VAL A 115 2.93 -10.47 4.57
C VAL A 115 2.83 -11.42 3.38
N GLU A 116 2.62 -10.87 2.20
CA GLU A 116 2.43 -11.69 1.00
C GLU A 116 2.82 -10.89 -0.22
N THR A 117 3.32 -11.58 -1.24
CA THR A 117 3.66 -10.95 -2.51
C THR A 117 3.18 -11.80 -3.66
N VAL A 118 2.90 -11.15 -4.78
CA VAL A 118 2.59 -11.80 -6.05
C VAL A 118 3.43 -11.13 -7.11
N LEU A 119 4.14 -11.94 -7.88
CA LEU A 119 4.99 -11.45 -8.96
C LEU A 119 4.36 -11.83 -10.29
N TYR A 120 4.25 -10.84 -11.16
CA TYR A 120 3.68 -11.02 -12.50
C TYR A 120 4.75 -10.77 -13.55
N GLU A 121 4.63 -11.46 -14.66
CA GLU A 121 5.45 -11.18 -15.81
C GLU A 121 4.61 -10.39 -16.80
N ARG A 122 5.19 -9.31 -17.33
CA ARG A 122 4.44 -8.44 -18.23
C ARG A 122 4.09 -9.19 -19.51
N GLN A 123 2.84 -9.08 -19.89
CA GLN A 123 2.37 -9.68 -21.14
C GLN A 123 2.86 -8.83 -22.31
N THR A 124 3.67 -9.43 -23.15
CA THR A 124 4.27 -8.66 -24.24
C THR A 124 3.39 -8.55 -25.47
N LYS A 125 2.44 -9.43 -25.59
CA LYS A 125 1.59 -9.44 -26.78
C LYS A 125 0.29 -8.69 -26.61
N GLU A 126 0.04 -8.20 -25.50
CA GLU A 126 -1.16 -7.41 -25.26
C GLU A 126 -1.11 -6.05 -25.89
#